data_ba9528860ab81b10759b50d39607f85d
#
_entry.id   ba9528860ab81b10759b50d39607f85d
#
_cell.length_a   1.000
_cell.length_b   1.000
_cell.length_c   1.000
_cell.angle_alpha   90.00
_cell.angle_beta   90.00
_cell.angle_gamma   90.00
#
_symmetry.space_group_name_H-M   'P 1'
#
loop_
_entity.id
_entity.type
_entity.pdbx_description
1 polymer ?
#
loop_
_entity_poly.entity_id
_entity_poly.type
_entity_poly.pdbx_seq_one_letter_code
_entity_poly.pdbx_strand_id
1 'polypeptide(L)'
;MNTTIRMNKILGLAACCVAVFAGNRAAAETAAEKLGWQLAVHSYTFQKFSIYDAIDKTAGTGIKHMSISGSVNLMADGKIKKSPTPDISEKDYAGILARMKDKDLSPQFVNMGVVKPTADEAESRKLFAAAKKLNIDVLVAEPETHGNMEELPKVMDVVEKLAKEFNIKVAIHNHPGPQNFYWQPETVLAAVKDRSPLLGACADVGHWVRSGLDPVECLKMLEGRIICLHFKDLNEKGAKAHDVPWGTGICNVKAMMAELKRQKFRGAFCVEYEYNWENSAPEIAACAKFFNATCEELVKQP
;
A
#
# COMPACT_ATOMS: atom_id res chain seq x y z
N MET A 1 33.22 72.10 52.94
CA MET A 1 33.03 70.63 52.92
C MET A 1 32.54 70.22 51.54
N ASN A 2 33.48 69.78 50.70
CA ASN A 2 33.17 69.38 49.32
C ASN A 2 33.04 67.86 49.26
N THR A 3 31.91 67.39 48.83
CA THR A 3 31.68 66.01 48.61
C THR A 3 31.55 65.76 47.09
N THR A 4 32.57 65.14 46.49
CA THR A 4 32.65 64.84 45.08
C THR A 4 31.96 63.51 44.82
N ILE A 5 30.90 63.48 44.00
CA ILE A 5 30.23 62.28 43.56
C ILE A 5 30.90 61.78 42.27
N ARG A 6 31.48 60.56 42.33
CA ARG A 6 32.00 59.85 41.15
C ARG A 6 30.84 59.16 40.38
N MET A 7 30.65 59.52 39.13
CA MET A 7 29.79 58.82 38.20
C MET A 7 30.54 57.62 37.58
N ASN A 8 30.08 56.39 37.85
CA ASN A 8 30.51 55.22 37.19
C ASN A 8 29.73 55.10 35.89
N LYS A 9 30.46 55.03 34.74
CA LYS A 9 29.91 54.72 33.42
C LYS A 9 29.80 53.20 33.35
N ILE A 10 28.58 52.68 33.21
CA ILE A 10 28.28 51.26 32.84
C ILE A 10 28.24 51.23 31.35
N LEU A 11 29.22 50.54 30.73
CA LEU A 11 29.18 50.15 29.32
C LEU A 11 28.21 48.96 29.21
N GLY A 12 27.06 49.16 28.60
CA GLY A 12 26.16 48.09 28.20
C GLY A 12 26.66 47.42 26.90
N LEU A 13 27.11 46.18 27.00
CA LEU A 13 27.30 45.32 25.82
C LEU A 13 25.92 44.86 25.30
N ALA A 14 25.51 45.37 24.16
CA ALA A 14 24.35 44.85 23.43
C ALA A 14 24.78 43.59 22.69
N ALA A 15 24.42 42.42 23.21
CA ALA A 15 24.57 41.15 22.49
C ALA A 15 23.48 41.07 21.43
N CYS A 16 23.84 41.22 20.15
CA CYS A 16 22.97 40.96 19.01
C CYS A 16 22.81 39.45 18.87
N CYS A 17 21.71 38.90 19.38
CA CYS A 17 21.30 37.52 19.05
C CYS A 17 20.79 37.49 17.61
N VAL A 18 21.63 37.04 16.68
CA VAL A 18 21.18 36.68 15.34
C VAL A 18 20.44 35.34 15.46
N ALA A 19 19.12 35.36 15.48
CA ALA A 19 18.29 34.18 15.37
C ALA A 19 18.41 33.68 13.93
N VAL A 20 19.19 32.62 13.73
CA VAL A 20 19.19 31.86 12.48
C VAL A 20 17.87 31.11 12.43
N PHE A 21 16.88 31.65 11.73
CA PHE A 21 15.71 30.90 11.31
C PHE A 21 16.18 29.86 10.27
N ALA A 22 16.47 28.65 10.71
CA ALA A 22 16.53 27.50 9.84
C ALA A 22 15.09 27.24 9.35
N GLY A 23 14.73 27.87 8.23
CA GLY A 23 13.48 27.61 7.56
C GLY A 23 13.49 26.15 7.11
N ASN A 24 12.66 25.30 7.74
CA ASN A 24 12.29 24.01 7.19
C ASN A 24 11.63 24.29 5.83
N ARG A 25 12.41 24.26 4.75
CA ARG A 25 11.82 24.15 3.40
C ARG A 25 11.12 22.81 3.36
N ALA A 26 9.79 22.84 3.39
CA ALA A 26 9.01 21.68 3.03
C ALA A 26 9.57 21.17 1.70
N ALA A 27 9.92 19.87 1.64
CA ALA A 27 10.37 19.28 0.40
C ALA A 27 9.30 19.51 -0.67
N ALA A 28 9.71 19.84 -1.90
CA ALA A 28 8.76 20.06 -2.99
C ALA A 28 7.98 18.74 -3.23
N GLU A 29 6.67 18.87 -3.39
CA GLU A 29 5.76 17.76 -3.67
C GLU A 29 6.23 17.00 -4.93
N THR A 30 6.38 15.68 -4.82
CA THR A 30 6.77 14.80 -5.92
C THR A 30 5.68 14.71 -6.98
N ALA A 31 6.01 14.24 -8.18
CA ALA A 31 5.04 14.03 -9.25
C ALA A 31 3.95 13.02 -8.86
N ALA A 32 4.31 11.97 -8.12
CA ALA A 32 3.35 10.98 -7.61
C ALA A 32 2.38 11.62 -6.61
N GLU A 33 2.87 12.41 -5.66
CA GLU A 33 2.03 13.12 -4.68
C GLU A 33 1.06 14.10 -5.35
N LYS A 34 1.49 14.84 -6.40
CA LYS A 34 0.60 15.69 -7.20
C LYS A 34 -0.54 14.91 -7.85
N LEU A 35 -0.29 13.67 -8.27
CA LEU A 35 -1.32 12.75 -8.78
C LEU A 35 -2.17 12.13 -7.66
N GLY A 36 -1.75 12.28 -6.39
CA GLY A 36 -2.36 11.64 -5.23
C GLY A 36 -2.01 10.16 -5.13
N TRP A 37 -0.86 9.76 -5.67
CA TRP A 37 -0.39 8.38 -5.70
C TRP A 37 0.72 8.13 -4.70
N GLN A 38 0.72 6.92 -4.12
CA GLN A 38 1.79 6.43 -3.27
C GLN A 38 2.36 5.15 -3.87
N LEU A 39 3.68 5.01 -3.88
CA LEU A 39 4.34 3.78 -4.24
C LEU A 39 4.72 3.02 -2.97
N ALA A 40 4.29 1.76 -2.88
CA ALA A 40 4.58 0.87 -1.76
C ALA A 40 5.11 -0.47 -2.24
N VAL A 41 5.82 -1.20 -1.37
CA VAL A 41 6.12 -2.63 -1.58
C VAL A 41 5.14 -3.46 -0.77
N HIS A 42 4.49 -4.43 -1.40
CA HIS A 42 3.70 -5.41 -0.69
C HIS A 42 4.63 -6.46 -0.06
N SER A 43 4.51 -6.68 1.24
CA SER A 43 5.45 -7.54 1.99
C SER A 43 5.49 -9.00 1.51
N TYR A 44 4.45 -9.46 0.83
CA TYR A 44 4.40 -10.80 0.21
C TYR A 44 5.51 -11.02 -0.82
N THR A 45 5.97 -9.96 -1.50
CA THR A 45 7.11 -10.00 -2.42
C THR A 45 8.36 -10.61 -1.78
N PHE A 46 8.52 -10.44 -0.48
CA PHE A 46 9.62 -10.97 0.31
C PHE A 46 9.19 -12.12 1.24
N GLN A 47 8.17 -12.90 0.86
CA GLN A 47 7.58 -13.96 1.69
C GLN A 47 8.54 -15.07 2.14
N LYS A 48 9.70 -15.21 1.49
CA LYS A 48 10.75 -16.15 1.91
C LYS A 48 11.64 -15.62 3.04
N PHE A 49 11.48 -14.37 3.41
CA PHE A 49 12.28 -13.69 4.42
C PHE A 49 11.41 -13.33 5.64
N SER A 50 12.05 -12.96 6.74
CA SER A 50 11.33 -12.36 7.86
C SER A 50 10.76 -10.99 7.45
N ILE A 51 9.74 -10.52 8.18
CA ILE A 51 9.21 -9.18 7.98
C ILE A 51 10.27 -8.10 8.22
N TYR A 52 11.22 -8.34 9.11
CA TYR A 52 12.34 -7.43 9.37
C TYR A 52 13.30 -7.35 8.19
N ASP A 53 13.63 -8.49 7.57
CA ASP A 53 14.43 -8.52 6.34
C ASP A 53 13.67 -7.89 5.15
N ALA A 54 12.35 -8.10 5.07
CA ALA A 54 11.49 -7.48 4.06
C ALA A 54 11.51 -5.95 4.17
N ILE A 55 11.48 -5.41 5.40
CA ILE A 55 11.63 -3.98 5.67
C ILE A 55 12.99 -3.47 5.19
N ASP A 56 14.08 -4.18 5.52
CA ASP A 56 15.43 -3.80 5.10
C ASP A 56 15.59 -3.81 3.58
N LYS A 57 15.08 -4.85 2.93
CA LYS A 57 15.07 -4.97 1.47
C LYS A 57 14.25 -3.85 0.82
N THR A 58 13.07 -3.52 1.37
CA THR A 58 12.25 -2.40 0.90
C THR A 58 13.02 -1.08 0.98
N ALA A 59 13.63 -0.77 2.12
CA ALA A 59 14.45 0.43 2.27
C ALA A 59 15.57 0.53 1.21
N GLY A 60 16.18 -0.61 0.88
CA GLY A 60 17.21 -0.71 -0.16
C GLY A 60 16.72 -0.40 -1.58
N THR A 61 15.41 -0.45 -1.85
CA THR A 61 14.83 -0.11 -3.16
C THR A 61 14.57 1.38 -3.35
N GLY A 62 14.66 2.18 -2.29
CA GLY A 62 14.31 3.61 -2.29
C GLY A 62 12.82 3.90 -2.13
N ILE A 63 11.96 2.88 -2.04
CA ILE A 63 10.51 3.03 -1.77
C ILE A 63 10.31 3.29 -0.27
N LYS A 64 9.43 4.22 0.07
CA LYS A 64 9.23 4.68 1.46
C LYS A 64 8.00 4.10 2.15
N HIS A 65 7.15 3.39 1.44
CA HIS A 65 5.91 2.81 1.98
C HIS A 65 5.88 1.30 1.81
N MET A 66 5.18 0.64 2.72
CA MET A 66 4.89 -0.80 2.63
C MET A 66 3.40 -1.05 2.79
N SER A 67 2.92 -2.15 2.21
CA SER A 67 1.70 -2.81 2.61
C SER A 67 2.04 -4.13 3.32
N ILE A 68 1.25 -4.50 4.33
CA ILE A 68 1.49 -5.72 5.09
C ILE A 68 0.60 -6.85 4.58
N SER A 69 1.18 -8.01 4.33
CA SER A 69 0.42 -9.21 3.93
C SER A 69 -0.55 -9.67 5.03
N GLY A 70 -1.62 -10.37 4.67
CA GLY A 70 -2.55 -11.00 5.61
C GLY A 70 -1.89 -12.02 6.55
N SER A 71 -0.68 -12.46 6.22
CA SER A 71 0.21 -13.19 7.12
C SER A 71 1.65 -12.78 6.89
N VAL A 72 2.45 -12.72 7.96
CA VAL A 72 3.85 -12.33 7.94
C VAL A 72 4.75 -13.41 8.53
N ASN A 73 6.00 -13.42 8.13
CA ASN A 73 7.01 -14.27 8.72
C ASN A 73 7.68 -13.52 9.88
N LEU A 74 7.47 -13.98 11.10
CA LEU A 74 8.15 -13.48 12.29
C LEU A 74 9.39 -14.33 12.58
N MET A 75 10.36 -13.77 13.33
CA MET A 75 11.49 -14.52 13.87
C MET A 75 11.10 -15.10 15.22
N ALA A 76 11.19 -16.43 15.37
CA ALA A 76 11.02 -17.13 16.61
C ALA A 76 12.20 -18.09 16.81
N ASP A 77 12.94 -17.95 17.89
CA ASP A 77 14.13 -18.78 18.20
C ASP A 77 15.12 -18.85 17.03
N GLY A 78 15.32 -17.73 16.35
CA GLY A 78 16.21 -17.63 15.16
C GLY A 78 15.66 -18.28 13.89
N LYS A 79 14.40 -18.77 13.91
CA LYS A 79 13.72 -19.35 12.73
C LYS A 79 12.57 -18.48 12.30
N ILE A 80 12.29 -18.50 10.98
CA ILE A 80 11.12 -17.81 10.41
C ILE A 80 9.85 -18.60 10.81
N LYS A 81 8.87 -17.88 11.37
CA LYS A 81 7.56 -18.40 11.72
C LYS A 81 6.48 -17.57 11.02
N LYS A 82 5.67 -18.22 10.19
CA LYS A 82 4.49 -17.59 9.57
C LYS A 82 3.38 -17.41 10.59
N SER A 83 2.84 -16.20 10.70
CA SER A 83 1.74 -15.86 11.60
C SER A 83 0.72 -15.00 10.87
N PRO A 84 -0.60 -15.25 11.04
CA PRO A 84 -1.63 -14.33 10.56
C PRO A 84 -1.39 -12.93 11.13
N THR A 85 -1.49 -11.91 10.29
CA THR A 85 -1.22 -10.53 10.72
C THR A 85 -2.16 -10.05 11.84
N PRO A 86 -3.46 -10.40 11.86
CA PRO A 86 -4.33 -10.04 12.96
C PRO A 86 -3.96 -10.66 14.31
N ASP A 87 -3.18 -11.75 14.31
CA ASP A 87 -2.82 -12.53 15.51
C ASP A 87 -1.42 -12.21 16.05
N ILE A 88 -0.68 -11.30 15.41
CA ILE A 88 0.65 -10.91 15.90
C ILE A 88 0.53 -10.12 17.20
N SER A 89 1.50 -10.31 18.12
CA SER A 89 1.50 -9.64 19.40
C SER A 89 1.76 -8.13 19.26
N GLU A 90 1.30 -7.34 20.24
CA GLU A 90 1.61 -5.90 20.29
C GLU A 90 3.11 -5.62 20.33
N LYS A 91 3.87 -6.47 21.01
CA LYS A 91 5.32 -6.39 21.09
C LYS A 91 5.96 -6.58 19.71
N ASP A 92 5.53 -7.59 18.97
CA ASP A 92 6.05 -7.85 17.62
C ASP A 92 5.69 -6.72 16.67
N TYR A 93 4.45 -6.24 16.76
CA TYR A 93 4.02 -5.11 15.93
C TYR A 93 4.81 -3.83 16.24
N ALA A 94 5.02 -3.52 17.52
CA ALA A 94 5.86 -2.39 17.92
C ALA A 94 7.30 -2.53 17.39
N GLY A 95 7.85 -3.74 17.41
CA GLY A 95 9.16 -4.06 16.84
C GLY A 95 9.21 -3.83 15.32
N ILE A 96 8.17 -4.24 14.60
CA ILE A 96 8.02 -4.04 13.15
C ILE A 96 8.00 -2.54 12.82
N LEU A 97 7.16 -1.75 13.50
CA LEU A 97 7.08 -0.31 13.28
C LEU A 97 8.39 0.42 13.64
N ALA A 98 9.04 0.00 14.72
CA ALA A 98 10.34 0.53 15.11
C ALA A 98 11.40 0.27 14.03
N ARG A 99 11.39 -0.93 13.42
CA ARG A 99 12.30 -1.26 12.32
C ARG A 99 12.02 -0.43 11.07
N MET A 100 10.74 -0.21 10.71
CA MET A 100 10.36 0.66 9.61
C MET A 100 10.91 2.07 9.81
N LYS A 101 10.74 2.63 11.00
CA LYS A 101 11.25 3.95 11.36
C LYS A 101 12.78 4.01 11.31
N ASP A 102 13.49 3.00 11.83
CA ASP A 102 14.96 2.89 11.78
C ASP A 102 15.49 2.90 10.34
N LYS A 103 14.73 2.34 9.42
CA LYS A 103 15.06 2.28 7.98
C LYS A 103 14.52 3.47 7.17
N ASP A 104 14.03 4.51 7.80
CA ASP A 104 13.47 5.70 7.15
C ASP A 104 12.32 5.33 6.18
N LEU A 105 11.54 4.31 6.55
CA LEU A 105 10.26 4.02 5.92
C LEU A 105 9.14 4.73 6.69
N SER A 106 8.01 4.96 6.02
CA SER A 106 6.78 5.38 6.69
C SER A 106 6.49 4.41 7.86
N PRO A 107 6.31 4.88 9.09
CA PRO A 107 6.05 4.02 10.24
C PRO A 107 4.62 3.48 10.25
N GLN A 108 4.01 3.37 9.09
CA GLN A 108 2.62 3.02 8.90
C GLN A 108 2.46 2.27 7.57
N PHE A 109 1.74 1.16 7.59
CA PHE A 109 1.40 0.44 6.37
C PHE A 109 0.27 1.13 5.60
N VAL A 110 0.33 1.10 4.26
CA VAL A 110 -0.72 1.69 3.41
C VAL A 110 -1.98 0.83 3.36
N ASN A 111 -1.86 -0.48 3.55
CA ASN A 111 -2.98 -1.43 3.68
C ASN A 111 -2.53 -2.74 4.34
N MET A 112 -3.50 -3.60 4.65
CA MET A 112 -3.30 -4.95 5.17
C MET A 112 -4.15 -5.94 4.37
N GLY A 113 -3.56 -7.03 3.90
CA GLY A 113 -4.28 -8.14 3.22
C GLY A 113 -3.33 -9.08 2.46
N VAL A 114 -3.83 -10.16 1.89
CA VAL A 114 -5.26 -10.44 1.66
C VAL A 114 -5.84 -11.12 2.90
N VAL A 115 -6.98 -10.62 3.39
CA VAL A 115 -7.77 -11.23 4.48
C VAL A 115 -9.12 -11.74 3.96
N LYS A 116 -9.76 -12.65 4.69
CA LYS A 116 -11.01 -13.29 4.26
C LYS A 116 -12.14 -13.07 5.27
N PRO A 117 -12.82 -11.91 5.23
CA PRO A 117 -14.02 -11.73 6.02
C PRO A 117 -15.14 -12.68 5.56
N THR A 118 -15.99 -13.10 6.50
CA THR A 118 -17.08 -14.05 6.30
C THR A 118 -18.43 -13.43 6.67
N ALA A 119 -19.51 -14.17 6.47
CA ALA A 119 -20.85 -13.78 6.97
C ALA A 119 -20.96 -13.85 8.51
N ASP A 120 -20.01 -14.49 9.21
CA ASP A 120 -19.90 -14.40 10.66
C ASP A 120 -19.31 -13.05 11.06
N GLU A 121 -20.17 -12.19 11.62
CA GLU A 121 -19.77 -10.85 12.03
C GLU A 121 -18.69 -10.86 13.11
N ALA A 122 -18.74 -11.80 14.05
CA ALA A 122 -17.80 -11.86 15.18
C ALA A 122 -16.39 -12.19 14.68
N GLU A 123 -16.27 -13.14 13.75
CA GLU A 123 -14.98 -13.47 13.12
C GLU A 123 -14.48 -12.32 12.23
N SER A 124 -15.33 -11.75 11.40
CA SER A 124 -14.96 -10.64 10.53
C SER A 124 -14.53 -9.40 11.32
N ARG A 125 -15.17 -9.13 12.46
CA ARG A 125 -14.85 -8.00 13.34
C ARG A 125 -13.42 -8.05 13.85
N LYS A 126 -12.84 -9.23 14.07
CA LYS A 126 -11.43 -9.37 14.51
C LYS A 126 -10.46 -8.76 13.50
N LEU A 127 -10.74 -8.92 12.19
CA LEU A 127 -9.91 -8.36 11.12
C LEU A 127 -9.92 -6.82 11.15
N PHE A 128 -11.11 -6.21 11.29
CA PHE A 128 -11.25 -4.76 11.36
C PHE A 128 -10.66 -4.19 12.65
N ALA A 129 -10.84 -4.87 13.79
CA ALA A 129 -10.25 -4.47 15.06
C ALA A 129 -8.71 -4.50 14.99
N ALA A 130 -8.14 -5.53 14.38
CA ALA A 130 -6.71 -5.62 14.16
C ALA A 130 -6.21 -4.49 13.26
N ALA A 131 -6.85 -4.23 12.12
CA ALA A 131 -6.50 -3.13 11.23
C ALA A 131 -6.55 -1.77 11.95
N LYS A 132 -7.60 -1.53 12.74
CA LYS A 132 -7.73 -0.29 13.52
C LYS A 132 -6.63 -0.14 14.55
N LYS A 133 -6.31 -1.21 15.30
CA LYS A 133 -5.21 -1.24 16.26
C LYS A 133 -3.86 -0.96 15.58
N LEU A 134 -3.67 -1.43 14.36
CA LEU A 134 -2.48 -1.26 13.56
C LEU A 134 -2.47 0.10 12.80
N ASN A 135 -3.49 0.93 13.00
CA ASN A 135 -3.69 2.21 12.32
C ASN A 135 -3.69 2.10 10.78
N ILE A 136 -4.31 1.04 10.27
CA ILE A 136 -4.45 0.75 8.85
C ILE A 136 -5.85 1.15 8.39
N ASP A 137 -5.94 1.94 7.32
CA ASP A 137 -7.19 2.50 6.80
C ASP A 137 -7.80 1.67 5.67
N VAL A 138 -7.08 0.68 5.14
CA VAL A 138 -7.52 -0.17 4.03
C VAL A 138 -7.27 -1.64 4.35
N LEU A 139 -8.33 -2.45 4.33
CA LEU A 139 -8.25 -3.90 4.28
C LEU A 139 -8.33 -4.35 2.82
N VAL A 140 -7.32 -5.08 2.36
CA VAL A 140 -7.35 -5.83 1.10
C VAL A 140 -7.95 -7.21 1.41
N ALA A 141 -9.05 -7.55 0.77
CA ALA A 141 -9.87 -8.69 1.18
C ALA A 141 -10.39 -9.50 0.00
N GLU A 142 -10.59 -10.79 0.26
CA GLU A 142 -11.43 -11.68 -0.56
C GLU A 142 -12.55 -12.21 0.32
N PRO A 143 -13.69 -11.48 0.42
CA PRO A 143 -14.84 -11.91 1.20
C PRO A 143 -15.23 -13.35 0.87
N GLU A 144 -15.32 -14.22 1.89
CA GLU A 144 -15.48 -15.66 1.68
C GLU A 144 -16.92 -16.02 1.33
N THR A 145 -17.13 -16.46 0.13
CA THR A 145 -18.44 -16.87 -0.41
C THR A 145 -18.52 -18.38 -0.68
N HIS A 146 -17.44 -19.15 -0.38
CA HIS A 146 -17.32 -20.56 -0.76
C HIS A 146 -17.59 -20.82 -2.25
N GLY A 147 -17.28 -19.83 -3.11
CA GLY A 147 -17.54 -19.88 -4.55
C GLY A 147 -19.02 -19.69 -4.94
N ASN A 148 -19.90 -19.31 -4.00
CA ASN A 148 -21.32 -19.18 -4.23
C ASN A 148 -21.75 -17.69 -4.30
N MET A 149 -22.31 -17.28 -5.46
CA MET A 149 -22.84 -15.94 -5.66
C MET A 149 -24.01 -15.59 -4.71
N GLU A 150 -24.77 -16.58 -4.25
CA GLU A 150 -25.90 -16.37 -3.33
C GLU A 150 -25.44 -15.96 -1.92
N GLU A 151 -24.22 -16.34 -1.54
CA GLU A 151 -23.62 -15.93 -0.26
C GLU A 151 -23.05 -14.51 -0.29
N LEU A 152 -22.74 -14.00 -1.49
CA LEU A 152 -22.10 -12.68 -1.66
C LEU A 152 -22.85 -11.54 -0.96
N PRO A 153 -24.18 -11.35 -1.10
CA PRO A 153 -24.87 -10.28 -0.41
C PRO A 153 -24.71 -10.34 1.11
N LYS A 154 -24.84 -11.53 1.72
CA LYS A 154 -24.73 -11.73 3.18
C LYS A 154 -23.36 -11.34 3.72
N VAL A 155 -22.31 -11.81 3.05
CA VAL A 155 -20.92 -11.47 3.43
C VAL A 155 -20.69 -9.98 3.27
N MET A 156 -21.11 -9.40 2.14
CA MET A 156 -20.90 -7.98 1.86
C MET A 156 -21.71 -7.06 2.78
N ASP A 157 -22.86 -7.49 3.30
CA ASP A 157 -23.63 -6.74 4.31
C ASP A 157 -22.84 -6.63 5.62
N VAL A 158 -22.20 -7.71 6.06
CA VAL A 158 -21.33 -7.72 7.24
C VAL A 158 -20.11 -6.83 6.99
N VAL A 159 -19.45 -7.00 5.82
CA VAL A 159 -18.26 -6.21 5.46
C VAL A 159 -18.59 -4.72 5.42
N GLU A 160 -19.70 -4.33 4.79
CA GLU A 160 -20.11 -2.92 4.71
C GLU A 160 -20.45 -2.33 6.07
N LYS A 161 -21.17 -3.07 6.92
CA LYS A 161 -21.47 -2.67 8.29
C LYS A 161 -20.18 -2.39 9.07
N LEU A 162 -19.24 -3.31 9.04
CA LEU A 162 -17.96 -3.18 9.76
C LEU A 162 -17.09 -2.08 9.15
N ALA A 163 -17.04 -1.94 7.83
CA ALA A 163 -16.32 -0.87 7.14
C ALA A 163 -16.80 0.52 7.61
N LYS A 164 -18.12 0.71 7.74
CA LYS A 164 -18.71 1.94 8.26
C LYS A 164 -18.43 2.15 9.75
N GLU A 165 -18.59 1.11 10.57
CA GLU A 165 -18.38 1.16 12.02
C GLU A 165 -16.92 1.53 12.37
N PHE A 166 -15.96 0.88 11.72
CA PHE A 166 -14.54 1.10 11.98
C PHE A 166 -13.94 2.26 11.17
N ASN A 167 -14.68 2.82 10.21
CA ASN A 167 -14.19 3.78 9.23
C ASN A 167 -12.92 3.27 8.52
N ILE A 168 -13.02 2.05 7.97
CA ILE A 168 -11.95 1.38 7.23
C ILE A 168 -12.47 1.04 5.83
N LYS A 169 -11.70 1.34 4.80
CA LYS A 169 -12.00 0.92 3.43
C LYS A 169 -11.74 -0.58 3.26
N VAL A 170 -12.54 -1.22 2.42
CA VAL A 170 -12.30 -2.63 2.02
C VAL A 170 -12.12 -2.70 0.51
N ALA A 171 -10.98 -3.18 0.10
CA ALA A 171 -10.58 -3.31 -1.29
C ALA A 171 -10.56 -4.79 -1.69
N ILE A 172 -11.51 -5.22 -2.53
CA ILE A 172 -11.61 -6.61 -2.97
C ILE A 172 -10.48 -6.91 -3.95
N HIS A 173 -9.69 -7.92 -3.61
CA HIS A 173 -8.57 -8.42 -4.40
C HIS A 173 -9.03 -9.49 -5.40
N ASN A 174 -8.37 -9.57 -6.54
CA ASN A 174 -8.59 -10.59 -7.56
C ASN A 174 -7.38 -11.51 -7.69
N HIS A 175 -7.58 -12.83 -7.56
CA HIS A 175 -6.60 -13.85 -7.93
C HIS A 175 -6.87 -14.40 -9.36
N PRO A 176 -5.86 -14.99 -10.03
CA PRO A 176 -6.01 -15.37 -11.44
C PRO A 176 -6.85 -16.64 -11.64
N GLY A 177 -7.61 -16.65 -12.75
CA GLY A 177 -8.33 -17.82 -13.25
C GLY A 177 -9.68 -18.09 -12.61
N PRO A 178 -10.58 -18.77 -13.33
CA PRO A 178 -12.00 -18.93 -12.97
C PRO A 178 -12.25 -19.79 -11.72
N GLN A 179 -11.22 -20.48 -11.21
CA GLN A 179 -11.27 -21.18 -9.93
C GLN A 179 -11.31 -20.24 -8.72
N ASN A 180 -10.92 -18.95 -8.90
CA ASN A 180 -10.99 -17.91 -7.87
C ASN A 180 -12.25 -17.07 -8.08
N PHE A 181 -13.05 -16.88 -7.05
CA PHE A 181 -14.35 -16.21 -7.15
C PHE A 181 -14.24 -14.78 -7.74
N TYR A 182 -13.25 -13.99 -7.32
CA TYR A 182 -13.08 -12.61 -7.77
C TYR A 182 -12.10 -12.43 -8.94
N TRP A 183 -11.87 -13.46 -9.78
CA TRP A 183 -10.85 -13.41 -10.83
C TRP A 183 -11.08 -12.37 -11.92
N GLN A 184 -12.34 -11.97 -12.13
CA GLN A 184 -12.72 -11.01 -13.16
C GLN A 184 -13.33 -9.74 -12.55
N PRO A 185 -13.18 -8.56 -13.21
CA PRO A 185 -13.64 -7.29 -12.66
C PRO A 185 -15.16 -7.22 -12.49
N GLU A 186 -15.94 -7.96 -13.29
CA GLU A 186 -17.40 -8.02 -13.19
C GLU A 186 -17.87 -8.54 -11.82
N THR A 187 -17.22 -9.57 -11.30
CA THR A 187 -17.55 -10.12 -9.97
C THR A 187 -17.22 -9.12 -8.85
N VAL A 188 -16.06 -8.46 -8.97
CA VAL A 188 -15.68 -7.41 -8.01
C VAL A 188 -16.67 -6.24 -8.10
N LEU A 189 -17.03 -5.79 -9.31
CA LEU A 189 -18.00 -4.72 -9.51
C LEU A 189 -19.36 -5.10 -8.95
N ALA A 190 -19.84 -6.32 -9.19
CA ALA A 190 -21.12 -6.82 -8.64
C ALA A 190 -21.14 -6.78 -7.11
N ALA A 191 -19.99 -7.04 -6.46
CA ALA A 191 -19.89 -6.96 -5.00
C ALA A 191 -19.96 -5.53 -4.45
N VAL A 192 -19.55 -4.50 -5.22
CA VAL A 192 -19.34 -3.15 -4.66
C VAL A 192 -20.18 -2.03 -5.30
N LYS A 193 -20.75 -2.22 -6.50
CA LYS A 193 -21.38 -1.14 -7.32
C LYS A 193 -22.48 -0.35 -6.59
N ASP A 194 -23.31 -1.04 -5.83
CA ASP A 194 -24.48 -0.45 -5.14
C ASP A 194 -24.24 -0.26 -3.63
N ARG A 195 -22.96 -0.29 -3.20
CA ARG A 195 -22.55 -0.21 -1.80
C ARG A 195 -21.79 1.08 -1.49
N SER A 196 -21.54 1.30 -0.21
CA SER A 196 -20.77 2.42 0.29
C SER A 196 -19.46 2.61 -0.51
N PRO A 197 -19.01 3.86 -0.75
CA PRO A 197 -17.71 4.14 -1.36
C PRO A 197 -16.52 3.69 -0.51
N LEU A 198 -16.75 3.21 0.72
CA LEU A 198 -15.73 2.53 1.51
C LEU A 198 -15.36 1.16 0.93
N LEU A 199 -16.20 0.58 0.05
CA LEU A 199 -15.97 -0.71 -0.60
C LEU A 199 -15.58 -0.50 -2.06
N GLY A 200 -14.50 -1.15 -2.48
CA GLY A 200 -14.00 -1.05 -3.85
C GLY A 200 -13.05 -2.18 -4.18
N ALA A 201 -12.17 -1.96 -5.14
CA ALA A 201 -11.22 -2.94 -5.65
C ALA A 201 -9.79 -2.67 -5.19
N CYS A 202 -9.08 -3.72 -4.82
CA CYS A 202 -7.63 -3.81 -4.92
C CYS A 202 -7.32 -4.48 -6.26
N ALA A 203 -7.03 -3.70 -7.28
CA ALA A 203 -6.85 -4.21 -8.63
C ALA A 203 -5.47 -4.87 -8.78
N ASP A 204 -5.42 -6.22 -8.81
CA ASP A 204 -4.23 -6.93 -9.22
C ASP A 204 -4.20 -7.06 -10.74
N VAL A 205 -3.45 -6.17 -11.37
CA VAL A 205 -3.40 -6.04 -12.83
C VAL A 205 -2.68 -7.23 -13.49
N GLY A 206 -1.71 -7.83 -12.81
CA GLY A 206 -1.00 -9.01 -13.31
C GLY A 206 -1.89 -10.25 -13.30
N HIS A 207 -2.73 -10.40 -12.31
CA HIS A 207 -3.67 -11.53 -12.25
C HIS A 207 -4.73 -11.48 -13.34
N TRP A 208 -5.15 -10.29 -13.78
CA TRP A 208 -5.99 -10.17 -14.97
C TRP A 208 -5.26 -10.65 -16.24
N VAL A 209 -4.01 -10.24 -16.44
CA VAL A 209 -3.20 -10.69 -17.59
C VAL A 209 -2.94 -12.19 -17.55
N ARG A 210 -2.66 -12.76 -16.35
CA ARG A 210 -2.58 -14.21 -16.15
C ARG A 210 -3.89 -14.94 -16.50
N SER A 211 -5.03 -14.25 -16.38
CA SER A 211 -6.37 -14.73 -16.74
C SER A 211 -6.74 -14.46 -18.20
N GLY A 212 -5.85 -13.87 -18.98
CA GLY A 212 -6.09 -13.54 -20.39
C GLY A 212 -6.85 -12.23 -20.64
N LEU A 213 -7.13 -11.44 -19.59
CA LEU A 213 -7.86 -10.18 -19.66
C LEU A 213 -6.93 -9.01 -20.02
N ASP A 214 -7.50 -7.94 -20.59
CA ASP A 214 -6.81 -6.66 -20.80
C ASP A 214 -6.91 -5.83 -19.53
N PRO A 215 -5.79 -5.49 -18.86
CA PRO A 215 -5.83 -4.79 -17.58
C PRO A 215 -6.33 -3.34 -17.71
N VAL A 216 -6.17 -2.68 -18.87
CA VAL A 216 -6.69 -1.32 -19.09
C VAL A 216 -8.22 -1.34 -19.16
N GLU A 217 -8.80 -2.32 -19.85
CA GLU A 217 -10.26 -2.48 -19.91
C GLU A 217 -10.84 -2.87 -18.54
N CYS A 218 -10.13 -3.71 -17.78
CA CYS A 218 -10.53 -4.05 -16.40
C CYS A 218 -10.53 -2.79 -15.48
N LEU A 219 -9.51 -1.93 -15.60
CA LEU A 219 -9.45 -0.67 -14.86
C LEU A 219 -10.60 0.28 -15.24
N LYS A 220 -10.95 0.38 -16.53
CA LYS A 220 -12.10 1.18 -17.00
C LYS A 220 -13.40 0.68 -16.41
N MET A 221 -13.61 -0.64 -16.37
CA MET A 221 -14.82 -1.24 -15.79
C MET A 221 -14.99 -0.89 -14.30
N LEU A 222 -13.88 -0.78 -13.57
CA LEU A 222 -13.87 -0.47 -12.13
C LEU A 222 -13.70 1.03 -11.84
N GLU A 223 -13.93 1.92 -12.84
CA GLU A 223 -13.83 3.37 -12.65
C GLU A 223 -14.65 3.85 -11.45
N GLY A 224 -14.01 4.65 -10.58
CA GLY A 224 -14.62 5.17 -9.36
C GLY A 224 -14.72 4.16 -8.21
N ARG A 225 -14.26 2.91 -8.40
CA ARG A 225 -14.27 1.87 -7.38
C ARG A 225 -12.88 1.34 -7.00
N ILE A 226 -11.81 1.81 -7.63
CA ILE A 226 -10.44 1.38 -7.31
C ILE A 226 -9.97 2.11 -6.05
N ILE A 227 -9.56 1.36 -5.03
CA ILE A 227 -9.04 1.87 -3.76
C ILE A 227 -7.50 1.79 -3.72
N CYS A 228 -6.94 0.67 -4.15
CA CYS A 228 -5.50 0.44 -4.26
C CYS A 228 -5.21 -0.59 -5.36
N LEU A 229 -3.93 -0.81 -5.64
CA LEU A 229 -3.51 -1.75 -6.67
C LEU A 229 -2.40 -2.66 -6.14
N HIS A 230 -2.45 -3.95 -6.53
CA HIS A 230 -1.27 -4.77 -6.66
C HIS A 230 -0.81 -4.64 -8.12
N PHE A 231 0.27 -3.91 -8.32
CA PHE A 231 0.65 -3.46 -9.65
C PHE A 231 1.83 -4.29 -10.18
N LYS A 232 1.66 -4.84 -11.37
CA LYS A 232 2.58 -5.82 -11.97
C LYS A 232 2.80 -5.54 -13.44
N ASP A 233 3.94 -5.99 -13.97
CA ASP A 233 4.19 -6.16 -15.39
C ASP A 233 4.68 -7.59 -15.62
N LEU A 234 4.28 -8.22 -16.70
CA LEU A 234 4.50 -9.64 -16.95
C LEU A 234 5.23 -9.86 -18.28
N ASN A 235 6.04 -10.94 -18.34
CA ASN A 235 6.78 -11.31 -19.54
C ASN A 235 5.90 -11.80 -20.70
N GLU A 236 4.73 -12.41 -20.38
CA GLU A 236 3.80 -12.98 -21.36
C GLU A 236 2.38 -13.01 -20.81
N LYS A 237 1.38 -13.38 -21.63
CA LYS A 237 0.00 -13.63 -21.20
C LYS A 237 -0.17 -15.06 -20.68
N GLY A 238 -1.08 -15.25 -19.73
CA GLY A 238 -1.54 -16.55 -19.26
C GLY A 238 -0.90 -17.03 -17.96
N ALA A 239 -1.32 -18.19 -17.50
CA ALA A 239 -1.06 -18.69 -16.14
C ALA A 239 0.43 -18.96 -15.82
N LYS A 240 1.28 -19.10 -16.83
CA LYS A 240 2.73 -19.32 -16.64
C LYS A 240 3.54 -18.03 -16.59
N ALA A 241 2.90 -16.89 -16.83
CA ALA A 241 3.54 -15.58 -16.81
C ALA A 241 4.19 -15.30 -15.44
N HIS A 242 5.36 -14.67 -15.48
CA HIS A 242 6.07 -14.20 -14.30
C HIS A 242 6.30 -12.70 -14.37
N ASP A 243 6.51 -12.11 -13.22
CA ASP A 243 6.75 -10.68 -13.09
C ASP A 243 8.10 -10.28 -13.70
N VAL A 244 8.10 -9.12 -14.34
CA VAL A 244 9.29 -8.43 -14.85
C VAL A 244 9.28 -6.98 -14.38
N PRO A 245 10.41 -6.26 -14.40
CA PRO A 245 10.42 -4.84 -14.06
C PRO A 245 9.41 -4.04 -14.90
N TRP A 246 8.68 -3.14 -14.26
CA TRP A 246 7.64 -2.36 -14.91
C TRP A 246 8.16 -1.62 -16.15
N GLY A 247 7.40 -1.68 -17.22
CA GLY A 247 7.75 -1.11 -18.53
C GLY A 247 8.62 -2.00 -19.40
N THR A 248 8.98 -3.20 -18.96
CA THR A 248 9.75 -4.17 -19.75
C THR A 248 8.92 -5.37 -20.23
N GLY A 249 7.70 -5.50 -19.71
CA GLY A 249 6.76 -6.57 -20.03
C GLY A 249 5.68 -6.17 -21.04
N ILE A 250 4.60 -6.94 -21.03
CA ILE A 250 3.52 -6.84 -22.03
C ILE A 250 2.24 -6.20 -21.49
N CYS A 251 2.18 -5.83 -20.20
CA CYS A 251 0.95 -5.36 -19.56
C CYS A 251 0.58 -3.90 -19.92
N ASN A 252 1.38 -3.22 -20.74
CA ASN A 252 1.17 -1.82 -21.15
C ASN A 252 1.03 -0.87 -19.94
N VAL A 253 2.00 -0.94 -19.04
CA VAL A 253 2.01 -0.24 -17.74
C VAL A 253 1.76 1.27 -17.89
N LYS A 254 2.34 1.92 -18.92
CA LYS A 254 2.10 3.35 -19.16
C LYS A 254 0.62 3.65 -19.49
N ALA A 255 -0.05 2.79 -20.25
CA ALA A 255 -1.47 2.98 -20.56
C ALA A 255 -2.35 2.79 -19.32
N MET A 256 -2.03 1.80 -18.46
CA MET A 256 -2.72 1.64 -17.17
C MET A 256 -2.57 2.87 -16.28
N MET A 257 -1.35 3.42 -16.16
CA MET A 257 -1.11 4.63 -15.36
C MET A 257 -1.81 5.86 -15.96
N ALA A 258 -1.83 6.01 -17.30
CA ALA A 258 -2.57 7.07 -17.98
C ALA A 258 -4.09 6.96 -17.74
N GLU A 259 -4.63 5.74 -17.77
CA GLU A 259 -6.03 5.49 -17.47
C GLU A 259 -6.37 5.83 -16.02
N LEU A 260 -5.54 5.44 -15.05
CA LEU A 260 -5.72 5.79 -13.65
C LEU A 260 -5.64 7.32 -13.41
N LYS A 261 -4.79 8.05 -14.15
CA LYS A 261 -4.80 9.52 -14.14
C LYS A 261 -6.11 10.06 -14.68
N ARG A 262 -6.61 9.54 -15.84
CA ARG A 262 -7.89 9.94 -16.43
C ARG A 262 -9.04 9.79 -15.43
N GLN A 263 -9.06 8.68 -14.68
CA GLN A 263 -10.04 8.41 -13.63
C GLN A 263 -9.85 9.27 -12.37
N LYS A 264 -8.78 10.08 -12.30
CA LYS A 264 -8.40 10.83 -11.09
C LYS A 264 -8.23 9.92 -9.87
N PHE A 265 -7.74 8.70 -10.09
CA PHE A 265 -7.44 7.76 -9.03
C PHE A 265 -6.51 8.37 -7.99
N ARG A 266 -6.78 8.11 -6.71
CA ARG A 266 -5.93 8.51 -5.58
C ARG A 266 -5.78 7.32 -4.65
N GLY A 267 -4.54 6.84 -4.47
CA GLY A 267 -4.29 5.65 -3.66
C GLY A 267 -2.90 5.05 -3.87
N ALA A 268 -2.73 3.84 -3.36
CA ALA A 268 -1.44 3.15 -3.37
C ALA A 268 -1.29 2.22 -4.57
N PHE A 269 -0.11 2.31 -5.21
CA PHE A 269 0.43 1.30 -6.12
C PHE A 269 1.36 0.42 -5.28
N CYS A 270 0.95 -0.81 -5.00
CA CYS A 270 1.77 -1.76 -4.28
C CYS A 270 2.52 -2.64 -5.27
N VAL A 271 3.85 -2.57 -5.27
CA VAL A 271 4.67 -3.53 -6.00
C VAL A 271 4.50 -4.88 -5.31
N GLU A 272 3.84 -5.80 -5.98
CA GLU A 272 3.80 -7.21 -5.60
C GLU A 272 4.52 -8.01 -6.67
N TYR A 273 5.80 -8.32 -6.43
CA TYR A 273 6.70 -8.95 -7.38
C TYR A 273 6.84 -10.44 -7.03
N GLU A 274 6.16 -11.29 -7.77
CA GLU A 274 6.04 -12.72 -7.50
C GLU A 274 7.01 -13.58 -8.35
N TYR A 275 8.24 -13.10 -8.47
CA TYR A 275 9.31 -13.79 -9.20
C TYR A 275 10.67 -13.48 -8.57
N ASN A 276 11.70 -14.28 -8.91
CA ASN A 276 13.05 -14.09 -8.37
C ASN A 276 13.08 -13.91 -6.84
N TRP A 277 12.32 -14.73 -6.14
CA TRP A 277 12.00 -14.63 -4.71
C TRP A 277 13.20 -14.40 -3.79
N GLU A 278 14.39 -14.88 -4.19
CA GLU A 278 15.61 -14.74 -3.39
C GLU A 278 16.30 -13.37 -3.60
N ASN A 279 16.12 -12.75 -4.78
CA ASN A 279 16.84 -11.54 -5.15
C ASN A 279 16.02 -10.56 -5.99
N SER A 280 14.74 -10.33 -5.65
CA SER A 280 13.83 -9.43 -6.37
C SER A 280 14.09 -7.93 -6.12
N ALA A 281 14.85 -7.56 -5.09
CA ALA A 281 15.02 -6.15 -4.71
C ALA A 281 15.58 -5.23 -5.82
N PRO A 282 16.56 -5.63 -6.67
CA PRO A 282 17.00 -4.81 -7.80
C PRO A 282 15.89 -4.55 -8.84
N GLU A 283 15.04 -5.55 -9.10
CA GLU A 283 13.93 -5.47 -10.04
C GLU A 283 12.82 -4.55 -9.50
N ILE A 284 12.55 -4.61 -8.18
CA ILE A 284 11.63 -3.69 -7.50
C ILE A 284 12.16 -2.24 -7.55
N ALA A 285 13.46 -2.03 -7.37
CA ALA A 285 14.08 -0.71 -7.53
C ALA A 285 13.93 -0.18 -8.96
N ALA A 286 14.00 -1.06 -9.98
CA ALA A 286 13.71 -0.69 -11.36
C ALA A 286 12.23 -0.30 -11.56
N CYS A 287 11.28 -1.01 -10.92
CA CYS A 287 9.87 -0.62 -10.90
C CYS A 287 9.66 0.78 -10.30
N ALA A 288 10.33 1.08 -9.18
CA ALA A 288 10.26 2.40 -8.56
C ALA A 288 10.77 3.52 -9.48
N LYS A 289 11.90 3.28 -10.16
CA LYS A 289 12.47 4.21 -11.13
C LYS A 289 11.50 4.48 -12.29
N PHE A 290 10.92 3.42 -12.83
CA PHE A 290 9.93 3.51 -13.92
C PHE A 290 8.68 4.29 -13.48
N PHE A 291 8.14 3.98 -12.29
CA PHE A 291 6.98 4.66 -11.73
C PHE A 291 7.21 6.17 -11.61
N ASN A 292 8.32 6.57 -10.98
CA ASN A 292 8.64 7.99 -10.77
C ASN A 292 8.80 8.73 -12.11
N ALA A 293 9.52 8.16 -13.08
CA ALA A 293 9.68 8.75 -14.41
C ALA A 293 8.33 8.90 -15.14
N THR A 294 7.46 7.88 -15.05
CA THR A 294 6.12 7.94 -15.65
C THR A 294 5.23 8.97 -14.97
N CYS A 295 5.30 9.11 -13.64
CA CYS A 295 4.58 10.17 -12.92
C CYS A 295 5.03 11.57 -13.40
N GLU A 296 6.34 11.78 -13.59
CA GLU A 296 6.88 13.05 -14.12
C GLU A 296 6.40 13.35 -15.55
N GLU A 297 6.24 12.33 -16.39
CA GLU A 297 5.66 12.48 -17.72
C GLU A 297 4.17 12.86 -17.62
N LEU A 298 3.42 12.15 -16.76
CA LEU A 298 1.97 12.31 -16.64
C LEU A 298 1.56 13.67 -16.07
N VAL A 299 2.26 14.23 -15.07
CA VAL A 299 1.91 15.55 -14.51
C VAL A 299 2.11 16.70 -15.49
N LYS A 300 2.90 16.51 -16.56
CA LYS A 300 3.13 17.51 -17.63
C LYS A 300 2.06 17.47 -18.71
N GLN A 301 1.28 16.40 -18.77
CA GLN A 301 0.19 16.24 -19.73
C GLN A 301 -1.07 16.92 -19.18
N PRO A 302 -1.88 17.53 -20.04
CA PRO A 302 -3.15 18.17 -19.63
C PRO A 302 -4.15 17.19 -19.04
#